data_9a40f2815c66d0ef8f0f975c13a2c737
#
_entry.id   9a40f2815c66d0ef8f0f975c13a2c737
#
_cell.length_a   1.000
_cell.length_b   1.000
_cell.length_c   1.000
_cell.angle_alpha   90.00
_cell.angle_beta   90.00
_cell.angle_gamma   90.00
#
_symmetry.space_group_name_H-M   'P 1'
#
loop_
_entity.id
_entity.type
_entity.pdbx_description
1 polymer ?
#
loop_
_entity_poly.entity_id
_entity_poly.type
_entity_poly.pdbx_seq_one_letter_code
_entity_poly.pdbx_strand_id
1 'polypeptide(L)'
;MIDLRNVEKTYYSNAGDIHALKKTNLHINAGEIFGIIGLSGAGKSTLIRCINMLEVPTGGQVFVDGQELTAMNNQELRKARQNIGMIFQHFNLLASRTVYDNIAFPLEIQGISQSEIKKRVQPLLELVQLQDRGDYYPSQLSGGQKQRVGIARALASDPKVLLCDEATSALDPQTTKSILDLLKDINKRLNLTIVMITHQMEVVKEVCDRVAVIENGEIIEEGSMIDVFTDPQKPTTKDFVKSINNIELPALLQSSSISAVYTEGSKLIVRLSFIGNSAGDPIVSGMVKKFDVDINIIYGNIDRLRIYPSAPWSLRFQEAPQVSKMLCNICMNSS
;
A
#
# COMPACT_ATOMS: atom_id res chain seq x y z
N MET A 1 -10.40 -6.66 12.06
CA MET A 1 -9.09 -6.93 12.70
C MET A 1 -8.56 -5.72 13.44
N ILE A 2 -8.49 -4.57 12.81
CA ILE A 2 -8.11 -3.29 13.45
C ILE A 2 -9.30 -2.34 13.34
N ASP A 3 -9.62 -1.63 14.44
CA ASP A 3 -10.71 -0.65 14.46
C ASP A 3 -10.25 0.58 15.27
N LEU A 4 -10.16 1.71 14.57
CA LEU A 4 -9.80 3.01 15.15
C LEU A 4 -11.07 3.84 15.27
N ARG A 5 -11.35 4.34 16.46
CA ARG A 5 -12.57 5.13 16.75
C ARG A 5 -12.19 6.49 17.28
N ASN A 6 -12.39 7.51 16.44
CA ASN A 6 -12.08 8.91 16.74
C ASN A 6 -10.65 9.09 17.29
N VAL A 7 -9.68 8.33 16.76
CA VAL A 7 -8.28 8.40 17.21
C VAL A 7 -7.69 9.73 16.81
N GLU A 8 -7.14 10.45 17.80
CA GLU A 8 -6.46 11.72 17.60
C GLU A 8 -5.11 11.75 18.31
N LYS A 9 -4.17 12.51 17.76
CA LYS A 9 -2.84 12.70 18.34
C LYS A 9 -2.37 14.13 18.17
N THR A 10 -2.15 14.80 19.29
CA THR A 10 -1.55 16.12 19.36
C THR A 10 -0.21 16.01 20.09
N TYR A 11 0.84 16.56 19.48
CA TYR A 11 2.13 16.76 20.14
C TYR A 11 2.18 18.17 20.68
N TYR A 12 2.33 18.30 21.99
CA TYR A 12 2.44 19.58 22.68
C TYR A 12 3.90 20.03 22.73
N SER A 13 4.17 21.24 22.29
CA SER A 13 5.51 21.82 22.33
C SER A 13 5.49 23.31 22.66
N ASN A 14 6.62 23.84 23.15
CA ASN A 14 6.77 25.28 23.41
C ASN A 14 6.66 26.15 22.14
N ALA A 15 6.83 25.54 20.97
CA ALA A 15 6.72 26.20 19.66
C ALA A 15 5.28 26.18 19.08
N GLY A 16 4.34 25.56 19.80
CA GLY A 16 2.94 25.35 19.40
C GLY A 16 2.56 23.89 19.33
N ASP A 17 1.27 23.66 19.31
CA ASP A 17 0.70 22.31 19.26
C ASP A 17 0.63 21.80 17.81
N ILE A 18 1.02 20.55 17.60
CA ILE A 18 0.98 19.88 16.31
C ILE A 18 -0.08 18.80 16.35
N HIS A 19 -1.20 19.00 15.65
CA HIS A 19 -2.26 18.02 15.49
C HIS A 19 -1.88 17.02 14.39
N ALA A 20 -1.12 15.99 14.76
CA ALA A 20 -0.62 14.99 13.82
C ALA A 20 -1.71 14.04 13.31
N LEU A 21 -2.72 13.78 14.13
CA LEU A 21 -3.95 13.06 13.75
C LEU A 21 -5.16 13.80 14.32
N LYS A 22 -6.14 14.01 13.48
CA LYS A 22 -7.45 14.52 13.85
C LYS A 22 -8.42 13.33 13.85
N LYS A 23 -9.48 13.37 14.66
CA LYS A 23 -10.49 12.32 14.90
C LYS A 23 -10.63 11.30 13.74
N THR A 24 -9.67 10.40 13.65
CA THR A 24 -9.57 9.41 12.59
C THR A 24 -10.37 8.17 12.94
N ASN A 25 -11.23 7.72 12.02
CA ASN A 25 -11.92 6.44 12.07
C ASN A 25 -11.38 5.58 10.94
N LEU A 26 -11.05 4.31 11.23
CA LEU A 26 -10.54 3.38 10.24
C LEU A 26 -10.85 1.95 10.63
N HIS A 27 -11.36 1.16 9.67
CA HIS A 27 -11.60 -0.25 9.85
C HIS A 27 -10.78 -1.08 8.86
N ILE A 28 -9.97 -2.03 9.38
CA ILE A 28 -9.15 -2.94 8.58
C ILE A 28 -9.60 -4.38 8.86
N ASN A 29 -9.92 -5.13 7.78
CA ASN A 29 -10.41 -6.50 7.89
C ASN A 29 -9.27 -7.48 8.20
N ALA A 30 -9.62 -8.67 8.69
CA ALA A 30 -8.65 -9.73 8.89
C ALA A 30 -8.14 -10.27 7.54
N GLY A 31 -6.83 -10.52 7.46
CA GLY A 31 -6.19 -11.13 6.30
C GLY A 31 -6.01 -10.22 5.08
N GLU A 32 -6.45 -8.96 5.11
CA GLU A 32 -6.21 -8.03 4.01
C GLU A 32 -4.83 -7.34 4.10
N ILE A 33 -4.32 -6.89 2.97
CA ILE A 33 -3.21 -5.94 2.90
C ILE A 33 -3.80 -4.55 2.70
N PHE A 34 -3.69 -3.71 3.72
CA PHE A 34 -4.23 -2.36 3.73
C PHE A 34 -3.13 -1.31 3.56
N GLY A 35 -3.28 -0.41 2.60
CA GLY A 35 -2.36 0.68 2.33
C GLY A 35 -2.81 1.99 2.97
N ILE A 36 -1.88 2.76 3.53
CA ILE A 36 -2.12 4.15 3.96
C ILE A 36 -1.15 5.03 3.21
N ILE A 37 -1.66 5.93 2.39
CA ILE A 37 -0.89 6.83 1.53
C ILE A 37 -1.13 8.29 1.91
N GLY A 38 -0.16 9.12 1.63
CA GLY A 38 -0.23 10.57 1.89
C GLY A 38 1.13 11.23 1.72
N LEU A 39 1.16 12.53 1.64
CA LEU A 39 2.40 13.31 1.56
C LEU A 39 3.27 13.14 2.82
N SER A 40 4.54 13.54 2.74
CA SER A 40 5.40 13.61 3.92
C SER A 40 4.77 14.55 4.95
N GLY A 41 4.76 14.14 6.24
CA GLY A 41 4.12 14.92 7.31
C GLY A 41 2.59 14.78 7.42
N ALA A 42 1.92 14.03 6.55
CA ALA A 42 0.46 13.88 6.60
C ALA A 42 -0.10 13.12 7.82
N GLY A 43 0.77 12.51 8.67
CA GLY A 43 0.36 11.77 9.87
C GLY A 43 0.46 10.24 9.76
N LYS A 44 0.93 9.68 8.62
CA LYS A 44 1.01 8.22 8.38
C LYS A 44 1.75 7.46 9.47
N SER A 45 3.01 7.85 9.76
CA SER A 45 3.83 7.17 10.79
C SER A 45 3.25 7.33 12.19
N THR A 46 2.59 8.45 12.48
CA THR A 46 1.87 8.63 13.74
C THR A 46 0.69 7.65 13.82
N LEU A 47 -0.08 7.52 12.74
CA LEU A 47 -1.23 6.61 12.68
C LEU A 47 -0.82 5.15 12.92
N ILE A 48 0.19 4.65 12.19
CA ILE A 48 0.64 3.26 12.33
C ILE A 48 1.22 3.00 13.73
N ARG A 49 1.90 3.99 14.34
CA ARG A 49 2.42 3.89 15.71
C ARG A 49 1.35 4.00 16.77
N CYS A 50 0.21 4.62 16.49
CA CYS A 50 -0.96 4.57 17.36
C CYS A 50 -1.61 3.18 17.34
N ILE A 51 -1.61 2.47 16.23
CA ILE A 51 -2.17 1.10 16.14
C ILE A 51 -1.47 0.14 17.11
N ASN A 52 -0.14 0.22 17.26
CA ASN A 52 0.61 -0.61 18.20
C ASN A 52 0.90 0.08 19.54
N MET A 53 0.31 1.26 19.76
CA MET A 53 0.50 2.08 20.98
C MET A 53 1.97 2.47 21.24
N LEU A 54 2.86 2.47 20.24
CA LEU A 54 4.18 3.11 20.35
C LEU A 54 4.02 4.62 20.53
N GLU A 55 3.01 5.20 19.85
CA GLU A 55 2.50 6.53 20.13
C GLU A 55 1.13 6.39 20.81
N VAL A 56 1.02 6.89 22.04
CA VAL A 56 -0.26 6.88 22.76
C VAL A 56 -1.14 7.98 22.17
N PRO A 57 -2.34 7.67 21.67
CA PRO A 57 -3.31 8.67 21.21
C PRO A 57 -3.63 9.67 22.31
N THR A 58 -3.94 10.93 21.96
CA THR A 58 -4.45 11.93 22.89
C THR A 58 -5.95 11.81 23.12
N GLY A 59 -6.65 11.10 22.25
CA GLY A 59 -8.06 10.77 22.36
C GLY A 59 -8.46 9.64 21.42
N GLY A 60 -9.69 9.12 21.59
CA GLY A 60 -10.22 8.00 20.85
C GLY A 60 -9.79 6.64 21.38
N GLN A 61 -10.15 5.59 20.61
CA GLN A 61 -9.96 4.19 21.00
C GLN A 61 -9.30 3.40 19.88
N VAL A 62 -8.38 2.50 20.23
CA VAL A 62 -7.68 1.60 19.32
C VAL A 62 -7.99 0.16 19.70
N PHE A 63 -8.60 -0.57 18.76
CA PHE A 63 -8.86 -2.00 18.90
C PHE A 63 -8.02 -2.80 17.92
N VAL A 64 -7.40 -3.87 18.40
CA VAL A 64 -6.69 -4.86 17.57
C VAL A 64 -7.13 -6.25 18.02
N ASP A 65 -7.57 -7.06 17.06
CA ASP A 65 -8.08 -8.41 17.30
C ASP A 65 -9.16 -8.44 18.39
N GLY A 66 -10.08 -7.45 18.36
CA GLY A 66 -11.16 -7.30 19.33
C GLY A 66 -10.75 -6.77 20.72
N GLN A 67 -9.46 -6.51 20.96
CA GLN A 67 -8.97 -6.00 22.23
C GLN A 67 -8.75 -4.48 22.17
N GLU A 68 -9.27 -3.75 23.13
CA GLU A 68 -9.06 -2.30 23.24
C GLU A 68 -7.68 -1.99 23.86
N LEU A 69 -6.72 -1.62 23.04
CA LEU A 69 -5.35 -1.34 23.48
C LEU A 69 -5.23 -0.06 24.32
N THR A 70 -6.08 0.93 24.04
CA THR A 70 -6.10 2.22 24.75
C THR A 70 -6.51 2.10 26.21
N ALA A 71 -7.24 1.05 26.60
CA ALA A 71 -7.65 0.79 27.97
C ALA A 71 -6.66 -0.09 28.77
N MET A 72 -5.64 -0.65 28.10
CA MET A 72 -4.70 -1.60 28.70
C MET A 72 -3.64 -0.92 29.57
N ASN A 73 -3.27 -1.59 30.66
CA ASN A 73 -2.09 -1.24 31.42
C ASN A 73 -0.80 -1.69 30.68
N ASN A 74 0.36 -1.26 31.18
CA ASN A 74 1.65 -1.54 30.53
C ASN A 74 1.97 -3.04 30.39
N GLN A 75 1.53 -3.88 31.31
CA GLN A 75 1.79 -5.32 31.28
C GLN A 75 0.90 -6.01 30.23
N GLU A 76 -0.37 -5.65 30.18
CA GLU A 76 -1.33 -6.11 29.17
C GLU A 76 -0.91 -5.67 27.77
N LEU A 77 -0.51 -4.41 27.64
CA LEU A 77 -0.05 -3.85 26.37
C LEU A 77 1.21 -4.56 25.83
N ARG A 78 2.16 -4.92 26.72
CA ARG A 78 3.33 -5.72 26.32
C ARG A 78 2.93 -7.08 25.76
N LYS A 79 1.92 -7.74 26.35
CA LYS A 79 1.39 -9.02 25.85
C LYS A 79 0.65 -8.83 24.52
N ALA A 80 -0.20 -7.81 24.40
CA ALA A 80 -0.93 -7.51 23.17
C ALA A 80 0.02 -7.23 22.01
N ARG A 81 1.11 -6.51 22.23
CA ARG A 81 2.14 -6.22 21.22
C ARG A 81 2.87 -7.45 20.69
N GLN A 82 2.84 -8.60 21.37
CA GLN A 82 3.39 -9.85 20.84
C GLN A 82 2.60 -10.34 19.60
N ASN A 83 1.32 -9.97 19.52
CA ASN A 83 0.47 -10.27 18.36
C ASN A 83 0.57 -9.24 17.23
N ILE A 84 1.43 -8.23 17.37
CA ILE A 84 1.61 -7.14 16.40
C ILE A 84 3.08 -7.05 16.01
N GLY A 85 3.43 -7.57 14.84
CA GLY A 85 4.76 -7.40 14.26
C GLY A 85 4.93 -5.99 13.69
N MET A 86 6.14 -5.47 13.70
CA MET A 86 6.45 -4.19 13.07
C MET A 86 7.75 -4.23 12.28
N ILE A 87 7.69 -3.77 11.05
CA ILE A 87 8.82 -3.55 10.15
C ILE A 87 9.05 -2.04 10.07
N PHE A 88 10.28 -1.61 10.33
CA PHE A 88 10.68 -0.21 10.37
C PHE A 88 11.40 0.20 9.09
N GLN A 89 11.34 1.48 8.76
CA GLN A 89 11.99 2.09 7.60
C GLN A 89 13.51 1.84 7.55
N HIS A 90 14.20 1.88 8.68
CA HIS A 90 15.66 1.74 8.81
C HIS A 90 16.10 0.36 9.31
N PHE A 91 15.34 -0.72 9.03
CA PHE A 91 15.58 -2.10 9.44
C PHE A 91 15.65 -2.32 10.96
N ASN A 92 16.26 -1.41 11.71
CA ASN A 92 16.45 -1.43 13.17
C ASN A 92 16.99 -2.77 13.69
N LEU A 93 17.97 -3.36 12.97
CA LEU A 93 18.63 -4.58 13.38
C LEU A 93 19.64 -4.31 14.49
N LEU A 94 19.79 -5.26 15.39
CA LEU A 94 20.80 -5.27 16.43
C LEU A 94 22.15 -5.56 15.80
N ALA A 95 23.01 -4.54 15.65
CA ALA A 95 24.27 -4.62 14.90
C ALA A 95 25.28 -5.63 15.50
N SER A 96 25.23 -5.84 16.82
CA SER A 96 26.07 -6.77 17.57
C SER A 96 25.56 -8.22 17.60
N ARG A 97 24.40 -8.50 16.95
CA ARG A 97 23.77 -9.81 16.89
C ARG A 97 23.79 -10.36 15.47
N THR A 98 23.86 -11.66 15.34
CA THR A 98 23.76 -12.37 14.06
C THR A 98 22.35 -12.22 13.47
N VAL A 99 22.14 -12.69 12.24
CA VAL A 99 20.82 -12.81 11.61
C VAL A 99 19.91 -13.68 12.46
N TYR A 100 20.41 -14.87 12.85
CA TYR A 100 19.67 -15.79 13.72
C TYR A 100 19.26 -15.13 15.03
N ASP A 101 20.18 -14.46 15.72
CA ASP A 101 19.93 -13.82 17.01
C ASP A 101 18.98 -12.61 16.87
N ASN A 102 19.02 -11.88 15.76
CA ASN A 102 18.04 -10.82 15.48
C ASN A 102 16.62 -11.39 15.37
N ILE A 103 16.44 -12.52 14.70
CA ILE A 103 15.13 -13.18 14.55
C ILE A 103 14.70 -13.82 15.88
N ALA A 104 15.63 -14.39 16.65
CA ALA A 104 15.37 -15.02 17.95
C ALA A 104 14.99 -13.99 19.03
N PHE A 105 15.43 -12.75 18.92
CA PHE A 105 15.35 -11.73 19.98
C PHE A 105 13.93 -11.53 20.55
N PRO A 106 12.85 -11.42 19.77
CA PRO A 106 11.48 -11.32 20.32
C PRO A 106 11.10 -12.54 21.18
N LEU A 107 11.55 -13.74 20.78
CA LEU A 107 11.26 -14.98 21.49
C LEU A 107 12.06 -15.08 22.81
N GLU A 108 13.30 -14.59 22.82
CA GLU A 108 14.13 -14.49 24.04
C GLU A 108 13.44 -13.59 25.08
N ILE A 109 12.93 -12.41 24.65
CA ILE A 109 12.19 -11.49 25.53
C ILE A 109 10.94 -12.14 26.12
N GLN A 110 10.29 -13.04 25.37
CA GLN A 110 9.14 -13.81 25.84
C GLN A 110 9.51 -14.95 26.79
N GLY A 111 10.79 -15.21 27.01
CA GLY A 111 11.26 -16.32 27.86
C GLY A 111 11.11 -17.70 27.23
N ILE A 112 11.02 -17.77 25.90
CA ILE A 112 10.90 -19.05 25.16
C ILE A 112 12.23 -19.81 25.27
N SER A 113 12.16 -21.13 25.43
CA SER A 113 13.36 -21.97 25.53
C SER A 113 14.16 -22.01 24.24
N GLN A 114 15.50 -22.17 24.34
CA GLN A 114 16.41 -22.21 23.19
C GLN A 114 16.03 -23.32 22.19
N SER A 115 15.54 -24.47 22.65
CA SER A 115 15.11 -25.54 21.78
C SER A 115 13.88 -25.16 20.95
N GLU A 116 12.96 -24.41 21.53
CA GLU A 116 11.76 -23.93 20.84
C GLU A 116 12.09 -22.73 19.93
N ILE A 117 12.99 -21.84 20.35
CA ILE A 117 13.49 -20.74 19.50
C ILE A 117 14.08 -21.31 18.20
N LYS A 118 14.92 -22.34 18.29
CA LYS A 118 15.53 -22.99 17.11
C LYS A 118 14.47 -23.53 16.16
N LYS A 119 13.40 -24.16 16.67
CA LYS A 119 12.30 -24.67 15.85
C LYS A 119 11.51 -23.58 15.14
N ARG A 120 11.39 -22.39 15.73
CA ARG A 120 10.67 -21.26 15.14
C ARG A 120 11.53 -20.43 14.18
N VAL A 121 12.79 -20.23 14.51
CA VAL A 121 13.70 -19.38 13.71
C VAL A 121 14.09 -20.04 12.39
N GLN A 122 14.33 -21.37 12.39
CA GLN A 122 14.77 -22.09 11.19
C GLN A 122 13.77 -21.96 10.02
N PRO A 123 12.47 -22.23 10.18
CA PRO A 123 11.50 -22.00 9.11
C PRO A 123 11.37 -20.54 8.66
N LEU A 124 11.60 -19.58 9.55
CA LEU A 124 11.58 -18.16 9.20
C LEU A 124 12.78 -17.77 8.33
N LEU A 125 13.97 -18.32 8.60
CA LEU A 125 15.14 -18.16 7.73
C LEU A 125 14.88 -18.70 6.33
N GLU A 126 14.23 -19.85 6.23
CA GLU A 126 13.84 -20.45 4.95
C GLU A 126 12.78 -19.59 4.23
N LEU A 127 11.75 -19.14 4.96
CA LEU A 127 10.68 -18.28 4.42
C LEU A 127 11.23 -17.00 3.78
N VAL A 128 12.23 -16.39 4.42
CA VAL A 128 12.86 -15.16 3.92
C VAL A 128 14.08 -15.42 3.02
N GLN A 129 14.39 -16.70 2.69
CA GLN A 129 15.52 -17.12 1.83
C GLN A 129 16.88 -16.68 2.37
N LEU A 130 17.10 -16.85 3.67
CA LEU A 130 18.36 -16.55 4.37
C LEU A 130 18.88 -17.74 5.18
N GLN A 131 18.51 -18.99 4.84
CA GLN A 131 18.89 -20.22 5.55
C GLN A 131 20.40 -20.36 5.71
N ASP A 132 21.19 -19.91 4.72
CA ASP A 132 22.65 -19.99 4.71
C ASP A 132 23.33 -18.75 5.30
N ARG A 133 22.58 -17.84 5.91
CA ARG A 133 23.05 -16.55 6.43
C ARG A 133 22.78 -16.37 7.92
N GLY A 134 22.39 -17.42 8.64
CA GLY A 134 22.05 -17.34 10.05
C GLY A 134 23.15 -16.73 10.93
N ASP A 135 24.41 -17.07 10.65
CA ASP A 135 25.59 -16.63 11.41
C ASP A 135 26.17 -15.28 10.96
N TYR A 136 25.62 -14.66 9.88
CA TYR A 136 26.10 -13.36 9.42
C TYR A 136 25.60 -12.23 10.32
N TYR A 137 26.41 -11.15 10.40
CA TYR A 137 26.04 -9.91 11.06
C TYR A 137 25.37 -8.93 10.08
N PRO A 138 24.55 -7.99 10.54
CA PRO A 138 23.91 -6.98 9.69
C PRO A 138 24.86 -6.21 8.78
N SER A 139 26.10 -5.95 9.21
CA SER A 139 27.13 -5.28 8.41
C SER A 139 27.53 -6.05 7.15
N GLN A 140 27.32 -7.36 7.11
CA GLN A 140 27.66 -8.26 6.00
C GLN A 140 26.51 -8.46 5.01
N LEU A 141 25.37 -7.79 5.23
CA LEU A 141 24.15 -7.97 4.45
C LEU A 141 23.87 -6.78 3.54
N SER A 142 23.29 -7.06 2.36
CA SER A 142 22.68 -6.02 1.52
C SER A 142 21.43 -5.41 2.16
N GLY A 143 20.97 -4.27 1.67
CA GLY A 143 19.74 -3.62 2.15
C GLY A 143 18.53 -4.54 2.10
N GLY A 144 18.32 -5.25 1.00
CA GLY A 144 17.22 -6.21 0.85
C GLY A 144 17.34 -7.40 1.81
N GLN A 145 18.55 -7.90 2.08
CA GLN A 145 18.76 -8.95 3.06
C GLN A 145 18.48 -8.47 4.48
N LYS A 146 18.90 -7.25 4.84
CA LYS A 146 18.54 -6.62 6.13
C LYS A 146 17.04 -6.51 6.30
N GLN A 147 16.32 -6.13 5.23
CA GLN A 147 14.86 -6.04 5.25
C GLN A 147 14.21 -7.42 5.47
N ARG A 148 14.72 -8.46 4.80
CA ARG A 148 14.25 -9.84 5.01
C ARG A 148 14.47 -10.31 6.45
N VAL A 149 15.58 -9.96 7.09
CA VAL A 149 15.80 -10.22 8.53
C VAL A 149 14.78 -9.46 9.38
N GLY A 150 14.50 -8.19 9.07
CA GLY A 150 13.47 -7.40 9.74
C GLY A 150 12.08 -8.01 9.65
N ILE A 151 11.72 -8.55 8.47
CA ILE A 151 10.47 -9.28 8.25
C ILE A 151 10.43 -10.56 9.10
N ALA A 152 11.46 -11.40 9.03
CA ALA A 152 11.52 -12.65 9.80
C ALA A 152 11.43 -12.39 11.32
N ARG A 153 12.13 -11.36 11.82
CA ARG A 153 12.06 -10.92 13.21
C ARG A 153 10.66 -10.49 13.61
N ALA A 154 9.97 -9.72 12.75
CA ALA A 154 8.61 -9.28 13.02
C ALA A 154 7.60 -10.44 13.05
N LEU A 155 7.88 -11.53 12.34
CA LEU A 155 7.06 -12.75 12.31
C LEU A 155 7.38 -13.74 13.44
N ALA A 156 8.50 -13.58 14.16
CA ALA A 156 8.98 -14.59 15.12
C ALA A 156 7.99 -14.88 16.25
N SER A 157 7.20 -13.89 16.65
CA SER A 157 6.16 -14.03 17.68
C SER A 157 4.83 -14.58 17.18
N ASP A 158 4.76 -15.01 15.91
CA ASP A 158 3.51 -15.44 15.25
C ASP A 158 2.38 -14.40 15.35
N PRO A 159 2.62 -13.17 14.84
CA PRO A 159 1.66 -12.09 14.99
C PRO A 159 0.43 -12.27 14.09
N LYS A 160 -0.70 -11.67 14.50
CA LYS A 160 -1.93 -11.58 13.67
C LYS A 160 -1.93 -10.36 12.76
N VAL A 161 -1.16 -9.34 13.11
CA VAL A 161 -1.04 -8.06 12.41
C VAL A 161 0.43 -7.76 12.16
N LEU A 162 0.76 -7.32 10.95
CA LEU A 162 2.08 -6.83 10.57
C LEU A 162 1.98 -5.38 10.12
N LEU A 163 2.64 -4.49 10.82
CA LEU A 163 2.71 -3.08 10.52
C LEU A 163 4.01 -2.78 9.75
N CYS A 164 3.92 -2.10 8.61
CA CYS A 164 5.06 -1.77 7.74
C CYS A 164 5.20 -0.24 7.64
N ASP A 165 6.17 0.33 8.36
CA ASP A 165 6.49 1.76 8.31
C ASP A 165 7.53 2.00 7.21
N GLU A 166 7.09 2.37 6.00
CA GLU A 166 7.91 2.64 4.81
C GLU A 166 8.95 1.53 4.50
N ALA A 167 8.53 0.29 4.59
CA ALA A 167 9.41 -0.90 4.56
C ALA A 167 10.25 -1.06 3.28
N THR A 168 10.00 -0.28 2.22
CA THR A 168 10.71 -0.39 0.93
C THR A 168 11.38 0.91 0.48
N SER A 169 11.24 2.02 1.23
CA SER A 169 11.70 3.35 0.81
C SER A 169 13.23 3.46 0.62
N ALA A 170 14.02 2.59 1.27
CA ALA A 170 15.48 2.58 1.21
C ALA A 170 16.04 1.52 0.25
N LEU A 171 15.19 0.89 -0.59
CA LEU A 171 15.55 -0.20 -1.47
C LEU A 171 15.47 0.21 -2.95
N ASP A 172 16.28 -0.44 -3.78
CA ASP A 172 16.16 -0.32 -5.23
C ASP A 172 14.85 -0.97 -5.76
N PRO A 173 14.39 -0.62 -6.97
CA PRO A 173 13.11 -1.11 -7.49
C PRO A 173 13.00 -2.63 -7.58
N GLN A 174 14.08 -3.33 -7.96
CA GLN A 174 14.07 -4.78 -8.10
C GLN A 174 13.96 -5.46 -6.73
N THR A 175 14.72 -4.99 -5.76
CA THR A 175 14.65 -5.45 -4.37
C THR A 175 13.28 -5.14 -3.76
N THR A 176 12.74 -3.93 -3.99
CA THR A 176 11.38 -3.56 -3.58
C THR A 176 10.36 -4.58 -4.04
N LYS A 177 10.35 -4.90 -5.35
CA LYS A 177 9.43 -5.90 -5.90
C LYS A 177 9.57 -7.25 -5.21
N SER A 178 10.82 -7.71 -4.99
CA SER A 178 11.09 -8.99 -4.29
C SER A 178 10.55 -9.00 -2.86
N ILE A 179 10.64 -7.89 -2.12
CA ILE A 179 10.08 -7.75 -0.77
C ILE A 179 8.55 -7.72 -0.80
N LEU A 180 7.96 -7.04 -1.77
CA LEU A 180 6.50 -7.00 -1.92
C LEU A 180 5.92 -8.38 -2.26
N ASP A 181 6.57 -9.14 -3.13
CA ASP A 181 6.17 -10.51 -3.45
C ASP A 181 6.28 -11.42 -2.23
N LEU A 182 7.33 -11.26 -1.41
CA LEU A 182 7.47 -11.96 -0.13
C LEU A 182 6.33 -11.62 0.83
N LEU A 183 5.98 -10.34 0.98
CA LEU A 183 4.88 -9.92 1.86
C LEU A 183 3.52 -10.46 1.38
N LYS A 184 3.26 -10.50 0.07
CA LYS A 184 2.06 -11.14 -0.51
C LYS A 184 1.99 -12.64 -0.19
N ASP A 185 3.12 -13.33 -0.32
CA ASP A 185 3.21 -14.77 -0.03
C ASP A 185 2.94 -15.05 1.45
N ILE A 186 3.57 -14.27 2.35
CA ILE A 186 3.34 -14.33 3.79
C ILE A 186 1.87 -14.06 4.14
N ASN A 187 1.28 -12.99 3.60
CA ASN A 187 -0.13 -12.68 3.82
C ASN A 187 -1.04 -13.85 3.47
N LYS A 188 -0.82 -14.46 2.29
CA LYS A 188 -1.64 -15.60 1.81
C LYS A 188 -1.44 -16.86 2.64
N ARG A 189 -0.19 -17.22 2.97
CA ARG A 189 0.13 -18.45 3.69
C ARG A 189 -0.31 -18.41 5.14
N LEU A 190 -0.13 -17.26 5.79
CA LEU A 190 -0.39 -17.09 7.22
C LEU A 190 -1.74 -16.42 7.52
N ASN A 191 -2.52 -16.05 6.50
CA ASN A 191 -3.73 -15.22 6.64
C ASN A 191 -3.48 -13.97 7.51
N LEU A 192 -2.28 -13.37 7.35
CA LEU A 192 -1.77 -12.28 8.16
C LEU A 192 -2.36 -10.94 7.68
N THR A 193 -2.91 -10.14 8.59
CA THR A 193 -3.33 -8.78 8.25
C THR A 193 -2.09 -7.89 8.15
N ILE A 194 -1.90 -7.21 7.02
CA ILE A 194 -0.75 -6.31 6.80
C ILE A 194 -1.26 -4.88 6.65
N VAL A 195 -0.71 -3.95 7.43
CA VAL A 195 -0.93 -2.52 7.26
C VAL A 195 0.38 -1.88 6.84
N MET A 196 0.39 -1.23 5.68
CA MET A 196 1.59 -0.56 5.19
C MET A 196 1.36 0.92 4.95
N ILE A 197 2.31 1.71 5.39
CA ILE A 197 2.37 3.12 5.02
C ILE A 197 3.48 3.34 4.00
N THR A 198 3.21 4.14 3.00
CA THR A 198 4.18 4.52 1.96
C THR A 198 3.74 5.82 1.28
N HIS A 199 4.69 6.49 0.68
CA HIS A 199 4.44 7.58 -0.28
C HIS A 199 4.57 7.10 -1.74
N GLN A 200 4.95 5.83 -1.95
CA GLN A 200 5.12 5.20 -3.27
C GLN A 200 3.82 4.51 -3.68
N MET A 201 3.10 5.12 -4.60
CA MET A 201 1.81 4.61 -5.07
C MET A 201 1.93 3.30 -5.83
N GLU A 202 3.05 3.07 -6.51
CA GLU A 202 3.35 1.81 -7.21
C GLU A 202 3.34 0.62 -6.25
N VAL A 203 3.88 0.83 -5.03
CA VAL A 203 3.89 -0.19 -3.96
C VAL A 203 2.46 -0.56 -3.58
N VAL A 204 1.61 0.45 -3.33
CA VAL A 204 0.22 0.25 -2.92
C VAL A 204 -0.57 -0.45 -4.02
N LYS A 205 -0.43 0.01 -5.25
CA LYS A 205 -1.05 -0.56 -6.45
C LYS A 205 -0.72 -2.04 -6.63
N GLU A 206 0.52 -2.42 -6.30
CA GLU A 206 0.98 -3.79 -6.51
C GLU A 206 0.47 -4.78 -5.47
N VAL A 207 0.30 -4.35 -4.20
CA VAL A 207 0.09 -5.31 -3.11
C VAL A 207 -1.18 -5.11 -2.30
N CYS A 208 -1.74 -3.89 -2.23
CA CYS A 208 -2.86 -3.60 -1.34
C CYS A 208 -4.21 -4.03 -1.91
N ASP A 209 -5.10 -4.43 -1.03
CA ASP A 209 -6.49 -4.76 -1.33
C ASP A 209 -7.38 -3.52 -1.22
N ARG A 210 -7.17 -2.77 -0.15
CA ARG A 210 -7.83 -1.49 0.13
C ARG A 210 -6.78 -0.45 0.52
N VAL A 211 -7.15 0.81 0.39
CA VAL A 211 -6.28 1.95 0.65
C VAL A 211 -7.04 3.07 1.33
N ALA A 212 -6.37 3.78 2.23
CA ALA A 212 -6.79 5.07 2.76
C ALA A 212 -5.79 6.16 2.36
N VAL A 213 -6.29 7.31 1.97
CA VAL A 213 -5.51 8.52 1.70
C VAL A 213 -5.60 9.44 2.91
N ILE A 214 -4.46 9.78 3.49
CA ILE A 214 -4.39 10.68 4.63
C ILE A 214 -3.79 12.03 4.21
N GLU A 215 -4.41 13.11 4.63
CA GLU A 215 -3.97 14.48 4.41
C GLU A 215 -4.20 15.30 5.68
N ASN A 216 -3.16 16.04 6.13
CA ASN A 216 -3.24 16.92 7.31
C ASN A 216 -3.85 16.25 8.56
N GLY A 217 -3.50 14.97 8.78
CA GLY A 217 -3.96 14.18 9.92
C GLY A 217 -5.38 13.61 9.80
N GLU A 218 -6.02 13.71 8.63
CA GLU A 218 -7.36 13.19 8.37
C GLU A 218 -7.35 12.15 7.23
N ILE A 219 -8.15 11.09 7.34
CA ILE A 219 -8.44 10.20 6.21
C ILE A 219 -9.47 10.93 5.33
N ILE A 220 -9.03 11.32 4.12
CA ILE A 220 -9.86 12.06 3.18
C ILE A 220 -10.58 11.16 2.17
N GLU A 221 -10.05 9.96 1.93
CA GLU A 221 -10.63 8.99 1.02
C GLU A 221 -10.20 7.58 1.42
N GLU A 222 -11.12 6.61 1.32
CA GLU A 222 -10.88 5.21 1.62
C GLU A 222 -11.73 4.34 0.68
N GLY A 223 -11.17 3.24 0.20
CA GLY A 223 -11.88 2.35 -0.69
C GLY A 223 -11.06 1.14 -1.12
N SER A 224 -11.64 0.33 -2.04
CA SER A 224 -10.85 -0.69 -2.70
C SER A 224 -9.74 -0.01 -3.51
N MET A 225 -8.62 -0.73 -3.69
CA MET A 225 -7.51 -0.25 -4.51
C MET A 225 -7.99 0.15 -5.91
N ILE A 226 -8.91 -0.61 -6.49
CA ILE A 226 -9.46 -0.36 -7.81
C ILE A 226 -10.24 0.96 -7.81
N ASP A 227 -11.18 1.15 -6.89
CA ASP A 227 -12.04 2.33 -6.86
C ASP A 227 -11.22 3.62 -6.69
N VAL A 228 -10.30 3.64 -5.72
CA VAL A 228 -9.46 4.82 -5.43
C VAL A 228 -8.54 5.17 -6.61
N PHE A 229 -8.09 4.18 -7.40
CA PHE A 229 -7.23 4.42 -8.57
C PHE A 229 -7.97 4.77 -9.84
N THR A 230 -9.19 4.24 -10.02
CA THR A 230 -9.95 4.43 -11.27
C THR A 230 -10.91 5.61 -11.20
N ASP A 231 -11.46 5.91 -10.02
CA ASP A 231 -12.41 7.00 -9.80
C ASP A 231 -12.09 7.79 -8.51
N PRO A 232 -10.89 8.38 -8.40
CA PRO A 232 -10.49 9.16 -7.23
C PRO A 232 -11.41 10.38 -7.06
N GLN A 233 -11.98 10.54 -5.86
CA GLN A 233 -12.94 11.62 -5.59
C GLN A 233 -12.25 12.91 -5.13
N LYS A 234 -11.18 12.79 -4.33
CA LYS A 234 -10.49 13.93 -3.72
C LYS A 234 -9.38 14.48 -4.62
N PRO A 235 -9.14 15.80 -4.61
CA PRO A 235 -8.06 16.42 -5.40
C PRO A 235 -6.70 15.79 -5.14
N THR A 236 -6.32 15.62 -3.87
CA THR A 236 -5.06 15.00 -3.45
C THR A 236 -4.92 13.58 -3.97
N THR A 237 -5.97 12.77 -3.93
CA THR A 237 -5.98 11.42 -4.49
C THR A 237 -5.79 11.46 -6.01
N LYS A 238 -6.46 12.41 -6.71
CA LYS A 238 -6.30 12.60 -8.15
C LYS A 238 -4.85 12.92 -8.51
N ASP A 239 -4.20 13.77 -7.73
CA ASP A 239 -2.80 14.14 -7.96
C ASP A 239 -1.85 12.96 -7.71
N PHE A 240 -2.10 12.14 -6.68
CA PHE A 240 -1.36 10.89 -6.48
C PHE A 240 -1.53 9.93 -7.66
N VAL A 241 -2.75 9.70 -8.11
CA VAL A 241 -3.03 8.80 -9.25
C VAL A 241 -2.42 9.33 -10.54
N LYS A 242 -2.44 10.66 -10.77
CA LYS A 242 -1.78 11.28 -11.93
C LYS A 242 -0.27 11.07 -11.91
N SER A 243 0.39 11.14 -10.75
CA SER A 243 1.84 11.00 -10.65
C SER A 243 2.35 9.62 -11.10
N ILE A 244 1.51 8.57 -10.97
CA ILE A 244 1.84 7.24 -11.47
C ILE A 244 1.52 7.10 -12.95
N ASN A 245 0.35 7.61 -13.31
CA ASN A 245 -0.11 7.59 -14.69
C ASN A 245 0.54 8.73 -15.46
N ASN A 246 1.87 8.91 -15.38
CA ASN A 246 2.61 9.92 -16.15
C ASN A 246 2.31 9.76 -17.65
N ILE A 247 1.07 10.07 -18.02
CA ILE A 247 0.66 10.25 -19.41
C ILE A 247 1.05 11.67 -19.76
N GLU A 248 2.35 11.90 -19.90
CA GLU A 248 2.79 13.06 -20.66
C GLU A 248 2.26 12.86 -22.07
N LEU A 249 1.38 13.77 -22.47
CA LEU A 249 0.99 13.83 -23.88
C LEU A 249 2.27 13.86 -24.71
N PRO A 250 2.40 13.00 -25.74
CA PRO A 250 3.56 13.04 -26.62
C PRO A 250 3.92 14.46 -27.01
N ALA A 251 5.21 14.78 -27.05
CA ALA A 251 5.70 16.15 -27.32
C ALA A 251 5.07 16.80 -28.55
N LEU A 252 4.67 15.98 -29.54
CA LEU A 252 3.93 16.39 -30.72
C LEU A 252 2.55 17.00 -30.42
N LEU A 253 1.90 16.59 -29.30
CA LEU A 253 0.60 17.13 -28.89
C LEU A 253 0.73 18.28 -27.90
N GLN A 254 1.86 18.41 -27.20
CA GLN A 254 2.11 19.53 -26.30
C GLN A 254 2.29 20.86 -27.08
N SER A 255 2.75 20.78 -28.31
CA SER A 255 2.92 21.93 -29.23
C SER A 255 1.65 22.29 -30.02
N SER A 256 0.60 21.49 -29.94
CA SER A 256 -0.66 21.71 -30.66
C SER A 256 -1.65 22.49 -29.80
N SER A 257 -2.43 23.38 -30.40
CA SER A 257 -3.49 24.13 -29.71
C SER A 257 -4.63 23.16 -29.35
N ILE A 258 -4.56 22.53 -28.17
CA ILE A 258 -5.63 21.69 -27.63
C ILE A 258 -6.70 22.60 -27.04
N SER A 259 -7.88 22.63 -27.66
CA SER A 259 -9.06 23.35 -27.18
C SER A 259 -10.01 22.39 -26.46
N ALA A 260 -10.62 22.85 -25.36
CA ALA A 260 -11.70 22.13 -24.69
C ALA A 260 -13.04 22.23 -25.46
N VAL A 261 -13.11 23.06 -26.49
CA VAL A 261 -14.30 23.29 -27.30
C VAL A 261 -14.13 22.60 -28.65
N TYR A 262 -15.08 21.74 -29.01
CA TYR A 262 -15.14 21.10 -30.31
C TYR A 262 -15.49 22.15 -31.38
N THR A 263 -14.74 22.14 -32.48
CA THR A 263 -15.03 22.90 -33.70
C THR A 263 -15.10 21.93 -34.87
N GLU A 264 -16.01 22.17 -35.81
CA GLU A 264 -16.19 21.33 -36.98
C GLU A 264 -14.85 21.19 -37.74
N GLY A 265 -14.47 19.97 -38.11
CA GLY A 265 -13.18 19.64 -38.72
C GLY A 265 -11.99 19.49 -37.75
N SER A 266 -12.20 19.63 -36.42
CA SER A 266 -11.17 19.35 -35.43
C SER A 266 -11.05 17.84 -35.14
N LYS A 267 -9.82 17.40 -34.77
CA LYS A 267 -9.59 16.02 -34.29
C LYS A 267 -9.88 15.94 -32.79
N LEU A 268 -10.66 14.95 -32.39
CA LEU A 268 -10.97 14.70 -31.00
C LEU A 268 -9.91 13.78 -30.35
N ILE A 269 -9.30 14.22 -29.23
CA ILE A 269 -8.43 13.37 -28.44
C ILE A 269 -9.24 12.85 -27.26
N VAL A 270 -9.30 11.53 -27.13
CA VAL A 270 -10.10 10.84 -26.11
C VAL A 270 -9.20 9.92 -25.31
N ARG A 271 -9.44 9.75 -24.00
CA ARG A 271 -8.77 8.75 -23.15
C ARG A 271 -9.75 7.63 -22.85
N LEU A 272 -9.41 6.38 -23.25
CA LEU A 272 -10.14 5.17 -22.84
C LEU A 272 -9.40 4.47 -21.70
N SER A 273 -10.11 4.18 -20.62
CA SER A 273 -9.60 3.37 -19.51
C SER A 273 -10.36 2.04 -19.51
N PHE A 274 -9.61 0.94 -19.59
CA PHE A 274 -10.16 -0.40 -19.51
C PHE A 274 -9.80 -1.01 -18.16
N ILE A 275 -10.79 -1.52 -17.44
CA ILE A 275 -10.60 -2.11 -16.11
C ILE A 275 -11.11 -3.54 -16.14
N GLY A 276 -10.27 -4.49 -15.67
CA GLY A 276 -10.65 -5.91 -15.61
C GLY A 276 -10.62 -6.61 -16.98
N ASN A 277 -11.60 -7.45 -17.29
CA ASN A 277 -11.59 -8.30 -18.49
C ASN A 277 -11.80 -7.56 -19.83
N SER A 278 -12.30 -6.32 -19.84
CA SER A 278 -12.48 -5.54 -21.07
C SER A 278 -11.18 -5.17 -21.78
N ALA A 279 -10.07 -5.34 -21.10
CA ALA A 279 -8.76 -5.20 -21.77
C ALA A 279 -8.54 -6.25 -22.87
N GLY A 280 -9.31 -7.35 -22.88
CA GLY A 280 -9.28 -8.40 -23.91
C GLY A 280 -10.28 -8.23 -25.05
N ASP A 281 -11.25 -7.34 -24.91
CA ASP A 281 -12.29 -7.15 -25.92
C ASP A 281 -11.83 -6.22 -27.06
N PRO A 282 -12.24 -6.48 -28.32
CA PRO A 282 -11.85 -5.66 -29.45
C PRO A 282 -12.66 -4.35 -29.54
N ILE A 283 -12.67 -3.56 -28.45
CA ILE A 283 -13.51 -2.37 -28.30
C ILE A 283 -13.17 -1.30 -29.34
N VAL A 284 -11.88 -1.02 -29.56
CA VAL A 284 -11.44 -0.04 -30.55
C VAL A 284 -11.90 -0.42 -31.94
N SER A 285 -11.71 -1.69 -32.33
CA SER A 285 -12.19 -2.17 -33.65
C SER A 285 -13.73 -2.23 -33.76
N GLY A 286 -14.40 -2.46 -32.61
CA GLY A 286 -15.86 -2.38 -32.53
C GLY A 286 -16.37 -0.95 -32.73
N MET A 287 -15.71 0.04 -32.16
CA MET A 287 -16.04 1.46 -32.36
C MET A 287 -15.86 1.89 -33.78
N VAL A 288 -14.73 1.55 -34.44
CA VAL A 288 -14.47 1.83 -35.86
C VAL A 288 -15.60 1.27 -36.70
N LYS A 289 -15.97 -0.02 -36.54
CA LYS A 289 -17.01 -0.67 -37.32
C LYS A 289 -18.43 -0.14 -37.08
N LYS A 290 -18.73 0.23 -35.82
CA LYS A 290 -20.08 0.64 -35.42
C LYS A 290 -20.38 2.09 -35.79
N PHE A 291 -19.37 2.96 -35.72
CA PHE A 291 -19.54 4.42 -35.83
C PHE A 291 -18.89 4.96 -37.15
N ASP A 292 -18.25 4.10 -37.93
CA ASP A 292 -17.56 4.46 -39.18
C ASP A 292 -16.58 5.62 -39.00
N VAL A 293 -15.71 5.48 -37.98
CA VAL A 293 -14.72 6.51 -37.59
C VAL A 293 -13.31 5.97 -37.71
N ASP A 294 -12.39 6.80 -38.14
CA ASP A 294 -10.95 6.51 -38.13
C ASP A 294 -10.37 6.78 -36.77
N ILE A 295 -9.67 5.79 -36.19
CA ILE A 295 -9.06 5.90 -34.87
C ILE A 295 -7.54 5.70 -34.98
N ASN A 296 -6.76 6.67 -34.49
CA ASN A 296 -5.32 6.54 -34.35
C ASN A 296 -4.92 6.44 -32.86
N ILE A 297 -4.25 5.37 -32.49
CA ILE A 297 -3.74 5.17 -31.12
C ILE A 297 -2.43 5.94 -30.98
N ILE A 298 -2.44 7.01 -30.19
CA ILE A 298 -1.28 7.87 -29.96
C ILE A 298 -0.40 7.32 -28.83
N TYR A 299 -1.05 6.75 -27.82
CA TYR A 299 -0.39 6.18 -26.64
C TYR A 299 -1.26 5.06 -26.05
N GLY A 300 -0.61 4.03 -25.53
CA GLY A 300 -1.29 2.95 -24.79
C GLY A 300 -0.38 2.43 -23.67
N ASN A 301 -0.97 2.20 -22.50
CA ASN A 301 -0.29 1.56 -21.37
C ASN A 301 -1.20 0.47 -20.80
N ILE A 302 -0.62 -0.68 -20.48
CA ILE A 302 -1.32 -1.80 -19.84
C ILE A 302 -0.73 -1.98 -18.46
N ASP A 303 -1.50 -1.63 -17.45
CA ASP A 303 -1.14 -1.79 -16.05
C ASP A 303 -1.82 -3.01 -15.43
N ARG A 304 -1.11 -3.69 -14.53
CA ARG A 304 -1.66 -4.78 -13.73
C ARG A 304 -2.01 -4.26 -12.34
N LEU A 305 -3.30 -4.21 -12.02
CA LEU A 305 -3.78 -4.08 -10.65
C LEU A 305 -3.83 -5.48 -10.02
N ARG A 306 -3.68 -5.57 -8.67
CA ARG A 306 -3.80 -6.85 -7.96
C ARG A 306 -5.17 -7.48 -8.26
N ILE A 307 -5.17 -8.68 -8.86
CA ILE A 307 -6.38 -9.41 -9.21
C ILE A 307 -6.56 -10.52 -8.18
N TYR A 308 -7.72 -10.59 -7.53
CA TYR A 308 -8.09 -11.73 -6.69
C TYR A 308 -8.26 -12.99 -7.54
N PRO A 309 -7.71 -14.16 -7.11
CA PRO A 309 -7.79 -15.40 -7.89
C PRO A 309 -9.18 -16.04 -7.94
N SER A 310 -10.22 -15.44 -7.35
CA SER A 310 -11.56 -16.03 -7.24
C SER A 310 -12.62 -15.45 -8.17
N ALA A 311 -12.29 -14.49 -9.03
CA ALA A 311 -13.24 -13.99 -10.03
C ALA A 311 -12.77 -14.34 -11.45
N PRO A 312 -13.59 -15.03 -12.25
CA PRO A 312 -13.33 -15.09 -13.69
C PRO A 312 -13.31 -13.66 -14.20
N TRP A 313 -12.37 -13.38 -15.06
CA TRP A 313 -12.12 -12.11 -15.72
C TRP A 313 -13.44 -11.49 -16.24
N SER A 314 -13.98 -10.49 -15.54
CA SER A 314 -15.14 -9.75 -16.00
C SER A 314 -14.89 -8.25 -15.94
N LEU A 315 -15.12 -7.61 -17.08
CA LEU A 315 -15.18 -6.18 -17.24
C LEU A 315 -16.51 -5.64 -16.73
N ARG A 316 -16.49 -4.59 -15.94
CA ARG A 316 -17.63 -3.71 -15.82
C ARG A 316 -17.41 -2.46 -16.66
N PHE A 317 -18.21 -2.30 -17.71
CA PHE A 317 -18.56 -0.99 -18.20
C PHE A 317 -19.47 -0.35 -17.15
N GLN A 318 -19.06 0.77 -16.57
CA GLN A 318 -20.04 1.71 -16.06
C GLN A 318 -20.57 2.46 -17.27
N GLU A 319 -21.80 2.17 -17.67
CA GLU A 319 -22.54 3.04 -18.55
C GLU A 319 -22.73 4.36 -17.81
N ALA A 320 -21.92 5.36 -18.15
CA ALA A 320 -22.21 6.71 -17.77
C ALA A 320 -23.33 7.22 -18.70
N PRO A 321 -24.43 7.71 -18.17
CA PRO A 321 -25.41 8.40 -18.99
C PRO A 321 -24.80 9.72 -19.48
N GLN A 322 -24.71 9.86 -20.77
CA GLN A 322 -24.22 10.99 -21.54
C GLN A 322 -22.75 10.94 -22.00
N VAL A 323 -22.63 10.87 -23.31
CA VAL A 323 -21.44 10.76 -24.17
C VAL A 323 -20.46 11.96 -24.08
N SER A 324 -20.62 12.89 -23.17
CA SER A 324 -19.86 14.14 -23.14
C SER A 324 -18.59 14.15 -22.28
N LYS A 325 -18.16 13.01 -21.70
CA LYS A 325 -16.95 12.94 -20.87
C LYS A 325 -16.11 11.68 -21.09
N MET A 326 -15.90 11.26 -22.31
CA MET A 326 -14.87 10.28 -22.62
C MET A 326 -13.57 11.00 -22.95
N LEU A 327 -12.52 10.80 -22.15
CA LEU A 327 -11.15 11.17 -22.47
C LEU A 327 -10.37 9.91 -22.84
N CYS A 328 -9.97 9.74 -24.09
CA CYS A 328 -9.19 8.61 -24.61
C CYS A 328 -7.92 9.14 -25.31
N ASN A 329 -6.81 8.45 -25.27
CA ASN A 329 -5.61 8.78 -26.04
C ASN A 329 -5.70 8.30 -27.50
N ILE A 330 -6.86 8.45 -28.13
CA ILE A 330 -7.15 8.09 -29.51
C ILE A 330 -7.59 9.36 -30.23
N CYS A 331 -7.03 9.64 -31.40
CA CYS A 331 -7.53 10.69 -32.28
C CYS A 331 -8.63 10.11 -33.16
N MET A 332 -9.83 10.67 -33.13
CA MET A 332 -10.89 10.34 -34.06
C MET A 332 -10.91 11.38 -35.19
N ASN A 333 -10.94 10.91 -36.43
CA ASN A 333 -11.36 11.70 -37.60
C ASN A 333 -12.81 11.39 -37.88
N SER A 334 -13.71 12.37 -37.82
CA SER A 334 -15.01 12.26 -38.46
C SER A 334 -14.83 12.51 -39.96
N SER A 335 -15.17 11.53 -40.78
CA SER A 335 -15.29 11.69 -42.22
C SER A 335 -16.55 12.45 -42.59
#